data_0f7c80167843d4e6f9e41e5e16808752
#
_entry.id   0f7c80167843d4e6f9e41e5e16808752
#
_cell.length_a   1.000
_cell.length_b   1.000
_cell.length_c   1.000
_cell.angle_alpha   90.00
_cell.angle_beta   90.00
_cell.angle_gamma   90.00
#
_symmetry.space_group_name_H-M   'P 1'
#
loop_
_entity.id
_entity.type
_entity.pdbx_description
1 polymer ?
#
loop_
_entity_poly.entity_id
_entity_poly.type
_entity_poly.pdbx_seq_one_letter_code
_entity_poly.pdbx_strand_id
1 'polypeptide(L)'
;MRIIGVLMLVASSFAPAAPCGGDLRGAVIAESANYLVAFRTQPPRIAVGKHFSVEFETCAKGDAPASTGVAVDAFMPEHGHGMNYRAVVKPAAGAKPADAPTIARYRADGLMFHMPGRWDFYFDVRSASGTERATRSVVLE
;
A
#
# COMPACT_ATOMS: atom_id res chain seq x y z
N MET A 1 -13.51 -39.05 48.78
CA MET A 1 -14.13 -38.31 47.67
C MET A 1 -13.04 -37.54 46.95
N ARG A 2 -12.58 -38.04 45.77
CA ARG A 2 -11.47 -37.44 45.01
C ARG A 2 -12.09 -36.60 43.89
N ILE A 3 -11.86 -35.30 43.93
CA ILE A 3 -12.27 -34.36 42.89
C ILE A 3 -11.17 -34.34 41.83
N ILE A 4 -11.45 -34.88 40.63
CA ILE A 4 -10.58 -34.81 39.46
C ILE A 4 -10.89 -33.48 38.76
N GLY A 5 -9.98 -32.52 38.91
CA GLY A 5 -10.05 -31.26 38.17
C GLY A 5 -9.67 -31.49 36.72
N VAL A 6 -10.62 -31.28 35.79
CA VAL A 6 -10.37 -31.26 34.35
C VAL A 6 -9.77 -29.91 33.99
N LEU A 7 -8.49 -29.90 33.64
CA LEU A 7 -7.79 -28.73 33.10
C LEU A 7 -8.17 -28.59 31.63
N MET A 8 -9.06 -27.61 31.27
CA MET A 8 -9.34 -27.27 29.90
C MET A 8 -8.18 -26.44 29.33
N LEU A 9 -7.41 -27.03 28.40
CA LEU A 9 -6.47 -26.30 27.58
C LEU A 9 -7.27 -25.50 26.54
N VAL A 10 -7.29 -24.18 26.67
CA VAL A 10 -7.80 -23.28 25.62
C VAL A 10 -6.69 -23.13 24.59
N ALA A 11 -6.83 -23.81 23.46
CA ALA A 11 -5.95 -23.62 22.31
C ALA A 11 -6.28 -22.27 21.65
N SER A 12 -5.43 -21.27 21.86
CA SER A 12 -5.51 -19.99 21.13
C SER A 12 -5.11 -20.23 19.68
N SER A 13 -6.09 -20.27 18.79
CA SER A 13 -5.86 -20.32 17.33
C SER A 13 -5.35 -18.96 16.86
N PHE A 14 -4.04 -18.84 16.63
CA PHE A 14 -3.48 -17.71 15.89
C PHE A 14 -3.86 -17.87 14.42
N ALA A 15 -4.81 -17.05 13.94
CA ALA A 15 -5.04 -16.93 12.50
C ALA A 15 -3.81 -16.25 11.88
N PRO A 16 -3.26 -16.78 10.77
CA PRO A 16 -2.16 -16.12 10.06
C PRO A 16 -2.62 -14.71 9.61
N ALA A 17 -1.76 -13.71 9.78
CA ALA A 17 -2.02 -12.37 9.27
C ALA A 17 -2.21 -12.43 7.76
N ALA A 18 -3.24 -11.73 7.25
CA ALA A 18 -3.48 -11.65 5.81
C ALA A 18 -2.25 -11.04 5.10
N PRO A 19 -1.82 -11.59 3.94
CA PRO A 19 -0.72 -11.03 3.20
C PRO A 19 -1.06 -9.61 2.71
N CYS A 20 -0.04 -8.74 2.61
CA CYS A 20 -0.22 -7.38 2.10
C CYS A 20 -0.85 -7.41 0.71
N GLY A 21 -1.94 -6.69 0.50
CA GLY A 21 -2.65 -6.67 -0.78
C GLY A 21 -3.55 -7.88 -1.05
N GLY A 22 -3.83 -8.72 -0.05
CA GLY A 22 -4.65 -9.92 -0.23
C GLY A 22 -6.04 -9.66 -0.83
N ASP A 23 -6.62 -8.49 -0.57
CA ASP A 23 -7.92 -8.07 -1.10
C ASP A 23 -7.82 -7.27 -2.41
N LEU A 24 -6.61 -6.91 -2.86
CA LEU A 24 -6.37 -6.14 -4.08
C LEU A 24 -5.94 -7.07 -5.23
N ARG A 25 -6.91 -7.60 -5.97
CA ARG A 25 -6.62 -8.46 -7.14
C ARG A 25 -5.74 -7.72 -8.15
N GLY A 26 -4.65 -8.37 -8.59
CA GLY A 26 -3.72 -7.82 -9.56
C GLY A 26 -2.80 -6.74 -8.97
N ALA A 27 -2.72 -6.61 -7.66
CA ALA A 27 -1.79 -5.68 -7.03
C ALA A 27 -0.34 -6.07 -7.29
N VAL A 28 0.49 -5.05 -7.43
CA VAL A 28 1.95 -5.16 -7.44
C VAL A 28 2.51 -4.53 -6.18
N ILE A 29 3.74 -4.88 -5.82
CA ILE A 29 4.37 -4.41 -4.57
C ILE A 29 5.41 -3.35 -4.87
N ALA A 30 5.30 -2.21 -4.18
CA ALA A 30 6.38 -1.27 -3.92
C ALA A 30 6.93 -1.54 -2.51
N GLU A 31 8.21 -1.33 -2.30
CA GLU A 31 8.86 -1.72 -1.07
C GLU A 31 9.84 -0.64 -0.56
N SER A 32 9.90 -0.50 0.75
CA SER A 32 10.94 0.23 1.50
C SER A 32 11.53 -0.67 2.57
N ALA A 33 12.42 -0.13 3.42
CA ALA A 33 13.02 -0.91 4.51
C ALA A 33 11.94 -1.51 5.44
N ASN A 34 10.96 -0.72 5.84
CA ASN A 34 9.98 -1.09 6.87
C ASN A 34 8.53 -1.22 6.38
N TYR A 35 8.25 -0.97 5.08
CA TYR A 35 6.89 -1.05 4.55
C TYR A 35 6.82 -1.79 3.23
N LEU A 36 5.72 -2.52 3.05
CA LEU A 36 5.22 -2.96 1.75
C LEU A 36 4.03 -2.07 1.38
N VAL A 37 3.94 -1.71 0.11
CA VAL A 37 2.77 -1.04 -0.46
C VAL A 37 2.26 -1.89 -1.60
N ALA A 38 1.17 -2.61 -1.37
CA ALA A 38 0.47 -3.34 -2.42
C ALA A 38 -0.47 -2.37 -3.14
N PHE A 39 -0.35 -2.21 -4.45
CA PHE A 39 -1.16 -1.28 -5.20
C PHE A 39 -1.61 -1.82 -6.55
N ARG A 40 -2.73 -1.28 -7.03
CA ARG A 40 -3.22 -1.46 -8.40
C ARG A 40 -3.71 -0.15 -8.97
N THR A 41 -3.67 -0.02 -10.28
CA THR A 41 -4.18 1.14 -10.99
C THR A 41 -5.62 0.94 -11.45
N GLN A 42 -6.38 2.04 -11.55
CA GLN A 42 -7.72 2.09 -12.10
C GLN A 42 -7.78 3.18 -13.20
N PRO A 43 -7.89 2.80 -14.45
CA PRO A 43 -7.98 1.42 -15.00
C PRO A 43 -6.68 0.62 -14.84
N PRO A 44 -6.72 -0.73 -14.95
CA PRO A 44 -5.53 -1.59 -14.80
C PRO A 44 -4.43 -1.30 -15.82
N ARG A 45 -4.78 -0.82 -17.01
CA ARG A 45 -3.83 -0.34 -18.03
C ARG A 45 -3.82 1.18 -18.03
N ILE A 46 -2.68 1.76 -17.70
CA ILE A 46 -2.46 3.20 -17.75
C ILE A 46 -2.28 3.62 -19.22
N ALA A 47 -3.05 4.62 -19.66
CA ALA A 47 -2.90 5.23 -20.98
C ALA A 47 -2.22 6.59 -20.85
N VAL A 48 -1.25 6.88 -21.73
CA VAL A 48 -0.56 8.17 -21.78
C VAL A 48 -1.57 9.31 -21.97
N GLY A 49 -1.43 10.37 -21.19
CA GLY A 49 -2.27 11.57 -21.26
C GLY A 49 -3.69 11.38 -20.68
N LYS A 50 -3.96 10.26 -20.00
CA LYS A 50 -5.25 10.02 -19.34
C LYS A 50 -5.08 9.96 -17.82
N HIS A 51 -6.03 10.56 -17.10
CA HIS A 51 -6.07 10.44 -15.65
C HIS A 51 -6.39 9.01 -15.23
N PHE A 52 -5.73 8.58 -14.16
CA PHE A 52 -5.99 7.31 -13.50
C PHE A 52 -5.94 7.48 -11.98
N SER A 53 -6.36 6.47 -11.27
CA SER A 53 -6.26 6.39 -9.83
C SER A 53 -5.47 5.16 -9.39
N VAL A 54 -5.06 5.14 -8.13
CA VAL A 54 -4.35 4.02 -7.51
C VAL A 54 -5.07 3.64 -6.22
N GLU A 55 -5.44 2.37 -6.11
CA GLU A 55 -5.89 1.77 -4.86
C GLU A 55 -4.73 1.02 -4.23
N PHE A 56 -4.50 1.21 -2.93
CA PHE A 56 -3.35 0.60 -2.29
C PHE A 56 -3.53 0.34 -0.80
N GLU A 57 -2.75 -0.61 -0.32
CA GLU A 57 -2.60 -0.94 1.10
C GLU A 57 -1.15 -0.70 1.51
N THR A 58 -0.94 -0.09 2.67
CA THR A 58 0.37 -0.04 3.34
C THR A 58 0.41 -1.08 4.44
N CYS A 59 1.46 -1.87 4.48
CA CYS A 59 1.67 -2.91 5.46
C CYS A 59 3.03 -2.71 6.12
N ALA A 60 3.04 -2.53 7.45
CA ALA A 60 4.27 -2.44 8.21
C ALA A 60 4.94 -3.82 8.31
N LYS A 61 6.26 -3.86 8.19
CA LYS A 61 7.08 -5.06 8.36
C LYS A 61 7.55 -5.18 9.82
N GLY A 62 7.55 -6.40 10.35
CA GLY A 62 8.03 -6.65 11.70
C GLY A 62 7.41 -5.73 12.75
N ASP A 63 8.23 -5.05 13.52
CA ASP A 63 7.83 -4.14 14.59
C ASP A 63 7.69 -2.68 14.13
N ALA A 64 7.70 -2.40 12.83
CA ALA A 64 7.52 -1.06 12.31
C ALA A 64 6.15 -0.49 12.70
N PRO A 65 6.05 0.79 13.07
CA PRO A 65 4.78 1.39 13.44
C PRO A 65 3.82 1.46 12.25
N ALA A 66 2.52 1.42 12.54
CA ALA A 66 1.49 1.60 11.51
C ALA A 66 1.68 2.92 10.76
N SER A 67 1.34 2.94 9.46
CA SER A 67 1.35 4.19 8.70
C SER A 67 0.26 5.14 9.18
N THR A 68 0.61 6.43 9.29
CA THR A 68 -0.32 7.51 9.67
C THR A 68 -0.79 8.33 8.45
N GLY A 69 -0.21 8.08 7.30
CA GLY A 69 -0.58 8.70 6.03
C GLY A 69 0.43 8.37 4.93
N VAL A 70 0.02 8.60 3.69
CA VAL A 70 0.86 8.35 2.51
C VAL A 70 0.71 9.50 1.53
N ALA A 71 1.82 9.94 0.93
CA ALA A 71 1.81 10.74 -0.28
C ALA A 71 2.15 9.83 -1.46
N VAL A 72 1.50 10.06 -2.60
CA VAL A 72 1.75 9.31 -3.84
C VAL A 72 2.21 10.27 -4.91
N ASP A 73 3.31 9.92 -5.58
CA ASP A 73 3.86 10.65 -6.71
C ASP A 73 4.48 9.67 -7.70
N ALA A 74 4.95 10.16 -8.84
CA ALA A 74 5.74 9.39 -9.76
C ALA A 74 6.77 10.26 -10.46
N PHE A 75 7.89 9.65 -10.81
CA PHE A 75 9.04 10.30 -11.41
C PHE A 75 9.52 9.52 -12.64
N MET A 76 9.94 10.22 -13.67
CA MET A 76 10.51 9.66 -14.89
C MET A 76 12.02 9.84 -14.87
N PRO A 77 12.81 8.81 -14.47
CA PRO A 77 14.25 8.96 -14.27
C PRO A 77 15.00 9.36 -15.53
N GLU A 78 14.59 8.84 -16.69
CA GLU A 78 15.24 9.09 -17.97
C GLU A 78 15.14 10.56 -18.42
N HIS A 79 14.09 11.27 -17.97
CA HIS A 79 13.85 12.66 -18.33
C HIS A 79 14.04 13.62 -17.15
N GLY A 80 14.26 13.12 -15.93
CA GLY A 80 14.55 13.92 -14.75
C GLY A 80 13.38 14.78 -14.25
N HIS A 81 12.13 14.38 -14.50
CA HIS A 81 10.95 15.11 -14.06
C HIS A 81 9.86 14.19 -13.49
N GLY A 82 8.96 14.75 -12.70
CA GLY A 82 7.79 14.08 -12.15
C GLY A 82 6.53 14.31 -12.96
N MET A 83 5.39 13.90 -12.41
CA MET A 83 4.06 14.23 -12.92
C MET A 83 3.80 15.73 -12.80
N ASN A 84 3.04 16.30 -13.74
CA ASN A 84 2.56 17.69 -13.66
C ASN A 84 1.32 17.83 -12.73
N TYR A 85 0.84 16.74 -12.19
CA TYR A 85 -0.38 16.65 -11.40
C TYR A 85 -0.06 16.13 -9.99
N ARG A 86 -0.79 16.65 -9.01
CA ARG A 86 -0.70 16.15 -7.63
C ARG A 86 -1.78 15.12 -7.37
N ALA A 87 -1.39 13.95 -6.90
CA ALA A 87 -2.32 12.95 -6.44
C ALA A 87 -2.99 13.41 -5.14
N VAL A 88 -4.30 13.19 -5.04
CA VAL A 88 -5.08 13.39 -3.81
C VAL A 88 -5.30 12.04 -3.17
N VAL A 89 -4.70 11.82 -2.00
CA VAL A 89 -4.80 10.56 -1.26
C VAL A 89 -5.86 10.67 -0.19
N LYS A 90 -6.75 9.69 -0.13
CA LYS A 90 -7.82 9.56 0.86
C LYS A 90 -7.84 8.13 1.42
N PRO A 91 -8.31 7.91 2.66
CA PRO A 91 -8.65 6.57 3.13
C PRO A 91 -9.65 5.91 2.16
N ALA A 92 -9.48 4.62 1.88
CA ALA A 92 -10.41 3.90 1.01
C ALA A 92 -11.80 3.83 1.66
N ALA A 93 -12.86 3.95 0.85
CA ALA A 93 -14.23 3.83 1.33
C ALA A 93 -14.46 2.42 1.92
N GLY A 94 -15.08 2.37 3.11
CA GLY A 94 -15.36 1.10 3.80
C GLY A 94 -14.13 0.41 4.41
N ALA A 95 -12.97 1.06 4.39
CA ALA A 95 -11.83 0.59 5.16
C ALA A 95 -12.21 0.60 6.65
N LYS A 96 -12.53 -0.58 7.18
CA LYS A 96 -12.61 -0.73 8.64
C LYS A 96 -11.22 -0.46 9.22
N PRO A 97 -11.12 0.14 10.42
CA PRO A 97 -9.90 0.02 11.21
C PRO A 97 -9.60 -1.47 11.25
N ALA A 98 -8.51 -1.87 10.63
CA ALA A 98 -8.26 -3.25 10.33
C ALA A 98 -8.23 -4.08 11.62
N ASP A 99 -8.71 -5.30 11.55
CA ASP A 99 -8.40 -6.36 12.52
C ASP A 99 -6.88 -6.61 12.62
N ALA A 100 -6.09 -5.97 11.73
CA ALA A 100 -4.64 -5.84 11.79
C ALA A 100 -4.25 -4.36 11.84
N PRO A 101 -3.79 -3.81 12.98
CA PRO A 101 -3.44 -2.40 13.13
C PRO A 101 -2.26 -1.95 12.23
N THR A 102 -1.61 -2.88 11.55
CA THR A 102 -0.46 -2.65 10.67
C THR A 102 -0.81 -2.47 9.19
N ILE A 103 -2.08 -2.63 8.80
CA ILE A 103 -2.54 -2.46 7.41
C ILE A 103 -3.47 -1.25 7.33
N ALA A 104 -3.18 -0.32 6.42
CA ALA A 104 -4.02 0.82 6.12
C ALA A 104 -4.32 0.89 4.62
N ARG A 105 -5.57 1.22 4.25
CA ARG A 105 -6.07 1.24 2.87
C ARG A 105 -6.36 2.65 2.41
N TYR A 106 -5.94 2.95 1.19
CA TYR A 106 -6.02 4.27 0.59
C TYR A 106 -6.43 4.20 -0.88
N ARG A 107 -6.87 5.35 -1.38
CA ARG A 107 -7.04 5.64 -2.79
C ARG A 107 -6.36 6.97 -3.11
N ALA A 108 -5.59 7.00 -4.18
CA ALA A 108 -5.01 8.20 -4.76
C ALA A 108 -5.70 8.51 -6.09
N ASP A 109 -6.20 9.71 -6.26
CA ASP A 109 -6.86 10.18 -7.48
C ASP A 109 -6.04 11.30 -8.14
N GLY A 110 -6.23 11.51 -9.43
CA GLY A 110 -5.66 12.63 -10.17
C GLY A 110 -4.27 12.39 -10.74
N LEU A 111 -3.79 11.14 -10.77
CA LEU A 111 -2.52 10.83 -11.43
C LEU A 111 -2.67 10.89 -12.96
N MET A 112 -1.59 11.29 -13.64
CA MET A 112 -1.49 11.22 -15.10
C MET A 112 -0.04 11.09 -15.51
N PHE A 113 0.25 10.15 -16.39
CA PHE A 113 1.54 10.05 -17.07
C PHE A 113 1.41 10.66 -18.49
N HIS A 114 2.15 11.71 -18.72
CA HIS A 114 2.02 12.51 -19.95
C HIS A 114 2.95 12.05 -21.09
N MET A 115 3.82 11.06 -20.82
CA MET A 115 4.77 10.50 -21.79
C MET A 115 4.86 8.97 -21.64
N PRO A 116 5.15 8.24 -22.73
CA PRO A 116 5.52 6.84 -22.67
C PRO A 116 6.92 6.68 -22.03
N GLY A 117 7.26 5.48 -21.61
CA GLY A 117 8.55 5.15 -21.02
C GLY A 117 8.44 4.68 -19.58
N ARG A 118 9.59 4.62 -18.87
CA ARG A 118 9.66 4.15 -17.50
C ARG A 118 9.28 5.26 -16.52
N TRP A 119 8.33 4.95 -15.64
CA TRP A 119 7.93 5.76 -14.49
C TRP A 119 8.15 5.00 -13.21
N ASP A 120 8.72 5.65 -12.21
CA ASP A 120 8.86 5.11 -10.86
C ASP A 120 7.76 5.70 -9.98
N PHE A 121 6.83 4.85 -9.51
CA PHE A 121 5.88 5.23 -8.46
C PHE A 121 6.61 5.42 -7.15
N TYR A 122 6.27 6.47 -6.44
CA TYR A 122 6.73 6.79 -5.10
C TYR A 122 5.56 6.81 -4.13
N PHE A 123 5.69 6.02 -3.08
CA PHE A 123 4.77 6.01 -1.94
C PHE A 123 5.58 6.46 -0.71
N ASP A 124 5.40 7.72 -0.32
CA ASP A 124 6.04 8.28 0.87
C ASP A 124 5.17 7.95 2.08
N VAL A 125 5.50 6.86 2.76
CA VAL A 125 4.78 6.34 3.92
C VAL A 125 5.23 7.07 5.16
N ARG A 126 4.32 7.78 5.81
CA ARG A 126 4.54 8.47 7.09
C ARG A 126 4.13 7.61 8.26
N SER A 127 4.91 7.65 9.32
CA SER A 127 4.65 6.95 10.58
C SER A 127 5.23 7.71 11.75
N ALA A 128 5.09 7.18 12.96
CA ALA A 128 5.72 7.73 14.16
C ALA A 128 7.26 7.75 14.08
N SER A 129 7.87 6.89 13.24
CA SER A 129 9.33 6.83 13.02
C SER A 129 9.85 7.75 11.92
N GLY A 130 8.97 8.48 11.22
CA GLY A 130 9.33 9.36 10.11
C GLY A 130 8.67 8.97 8.80
N THR A 131 9.31 9.34 7.68
CA THR A 131 8.81 9.07 6.33
C THR A 131 9.78 8.16 5.59
N GLU A 132 9.25 7.09 4.98
CA GLU A 132 10.01 6.20 4.10
C GLU A 132 9.38 6.15 2.71
N ARG A 133 10.21 6.07 1.69
CA ARG A 133 9.78 5.94 0.30
C ARG A 133 9.81 4.49 -0.15
N ALA A 134 8.66 3.94 -0.46
CA ALA A 134 8.53 2.69 -1.21
C ALA A 134 8.43 3.01 -2.70
N THR A 135 9.13 2.25 -3.54
CA THR A 135 9.25 2.54 -4.98
C THR A 135 8.91 1.31 -5.82
N ARG A 136 8.26 1.56 -6.96
CA ARG A 136 8.01 0.54 -7.99
C ARG A 136 8.04 1.16 -9.38
N SER A 137 8.86 0.59 -10.27
CA SER A 137 8.89 0.98 -11.68
C SER A 137 7.78 0.32 -12.48
N VAL A 138 7.22 1.09 -13.41
CA VAL A 138 6.28 0.63 -14.44
C VAL A 138 6.75 1.19 -15.79
N VAL A 139 6.45 0.48 -16.88
CA VAL A 139 6.76 0.93 -18.24
C VAL A 139 5.46 1.10 -19.01
N LEU A 140 5.28 2.29 -19.61
CA LEU A 140 4.19 2.61 -20.53
C LEU A 140 4.72 2.53 -21.96
N GLU A 141 3.97 1.85 -22.81
CA GLU A 141 4.21 1.78 -24.26
C GLU A 141 3.44 2.87 -25.00
#